data_62d3802e9eb682104ae2f5cb8c9641c8
#
_entry.id   62d3802e9eb682104ae2f5cb8c9641c8
#
_cell.length_a   1.000
_cell.length_b   1.000
_cell.length_c   1.000
_cell.angle_alpha   90.00
_cell.angle_beta   90.00
_cell.angle_gamma   90.00
#
_symmetry.space_group_name_H-M   'P 1'
#
loop_
_entity.id
_entity.type
_entity.pdbx_description
1 polymer ?
#
loop_
_entity_poly.entity_id
_entity_poly.type
_entity_poly.pdbx_seq_one_letter_code
_entity_poly.pdbx_strand_id
1 'polypeptide(L)'
;MCMIEEFKLPTEIIDRKVRKMKLISPTNREVDIGQTLLPNEFIGMTRREVLDTYLRDRAISYGAKAVNALVTDIEVPTTKDGKYKINYSKFSDNTKDVMEVDYVVGADGANSRLAKAMGAGEYNYAIAFQERIKISDEKMKFYEELAEMYVGDDVSPDFYGWVFPKYDHVGVGTGTVVNRPAIKQYQKAMRDRCAEKIEGGKIIKVEAHPIPEHYRPRRVVDRAALVGDAAGYVTKCSGEGIYFAAKSGRMAGQAISKVVAQTGRLPTQEQMISEYIKPYDKAYGPTYAVLDILQKVFYTSNAAREAFVEMCESDYVQRVTFNSYLYKKVQGNNPIEDLKLLFSTIGSLLRGNALTTPDAGYSNPVESLKRL
;
A
#
# COMPACT_ATOMS: atom_id res chain seq x y z
N MET A 1 5.54 10.74 -7.05
CA MET A 1 5.45 11.40 -8.38
C MET A 1 4.18 11.01 -9.11
N CYS A 2 3.96 9.73 -9.50
CA CYS A 2 2.80 9.32 -10.33
C CYS A 2 1.43 9.79 -9.81
N MET A 3 1.19 9.81 -8.48
CA MET A 3 -0.04 10.36 -7.92
C MET A 3 -0.24 11.84 -8.25
N ILE A 4 0.82 12.64 -8.12
CA ILE A 4 0.78 14.09 -8.37
C ILE A 4 0.55 14.35 -9.86
N GLU A 5 1.34 13.73 -10.72
CA GLU A 5 1.31 13.95 -12.17
C GLU A 5 0.03 13.41 -12.81
N GLU A 6 -0.29 12.15 -12.55
CA GLU A 6 -1.41 11.46 -13.20
C GLU A 6 -2.77 11.93 -12.69
N PHE A 7 -2.89 12.25 -11.41
CA PHE A 7 -4.14 12.71 -10.80
C PHE A 7 -4.19 14.24 -10.62
N LYS A 8 -3.17 14.96 -11.09
CA LYS A 8 -3.07 16.43 -11.02
C LYS A 8 -3.35 16.93 -9.60
N LEU A 9 -2.64 16.33 -8.63
CA LEU A 9 -2.75 16.77 -7.25
C LEU A 9 -1.94 18.06 -7.06
N PRO A 10 -2.49 19.08 -6.39
CA PRO A 10 -1.77 20.29 -6.08
C PRO A 10 -0.68 20.00 -5.04
N THR A 11 0.46 20.66 -5.16
CA THR A 11 1.60 20.43 -4.25
C THR A 11 1.34 21.00 -2.85
N GLU A 12 0.38 21.90 -2.71
CA GLU A 12 -0.04 22.55 -1.47
C GLU A 12 -0.65 21.58 -0.44
N ILE A 13 -1.18 20.44 -0.90
CA ILE A 13 -1.69 19.40 0.00
C ILE A 13 -0.60 18.47 0.54
N ILE A 14 0.65 18.68 0.13
CA ILE A 14 1.79 17.86 0.56
C ILE A 14 2.45 18.52 1.74
N ASP A 15 2.36 17.87 2.90
CA ASP A 15 2.94 18.39 4.14
C ASP A 15 4.47 18.37 4.11
N ARG A 16 5.08 17.31 3.53
CA ARG A 16 6.54 17.17 3.42
C ARG A 16 6.95 16.46 2.13
N LYS A 17 8.10 16.88 1.59
CA LYS A 17 8.72 16.28 0.41
C LYS A 17 9.94 15.48 0.85
N VAL A 18 9.75 14.17 1.03
CA VAL A 18 10.83 13.27 1.43
C VAL A 18 11.73 12.98 0.24
N ARG A 19 13.01 13.28 0.38
CA ARG A 19 14.06 13.07 -0.61
C ARG A 19 15.18 12.18 -0.09
N LYS A 20 15.21 11.91 1.22
CA LYS A 20 16.15 11.02 1.89
C LYS A 20 15.36 9.86 2.48
N MET A 21 15.78 8.64 2.20
CA MET A 21 15.17 7.47 2.80
C MET A 21 16.28 6.57 3.33
N LYS A 22 16.32 6.39 4.65
CA LYS A 22 17.23 5.47 5.29
C LYS A 22 16.63 4.09 5.42
N LEU A 23 17.35 3.09 4.97
CA LEU A 23 17.13 1.69 5.32
C LEU A 23 18.03 1.33 6.48
N ILE A 24 17.44 0.78 7.54
CA ILE A 24 18.16 0.35 8.75
C ILE A 24 18.06 -1.17 8.86
N SER A 25 19.22 -1.83 8.78
CA SER A 25 19.35 -3.29 8.78
C SER A 25 19.13 -3.90 10.16
N PRO A 26 19.04 -5.25 10.28
CA PRO A 26 18.99 -5.93 11.58
C PRO A 26 20.18 -5.61 12.49
N THR A 27 21.36 -5.32 11.95
CA THR A 27 22.56 -4.91 12.70
C THR A 27 22.67 -3.40 12.90
N ASN A 28 21.62 -2.64 12.57
CA ASN A 28 21.58 -1.17 12.59
C ASN A 28 22.53 -0.48 11.60
N ARG A 29 22.95 -1.17 10.51
CA ARG A 29 23.61 -0.53 9.39
C ARG A 29 22.61 0.40 8.72
N GLU A 30 22.99 1.67 8.49
CA GLU A 30 22.16 2.67 7.84
C GLU A 30 22.63 2.88 6.40
N VAL A 31 21.69 2.81 5.43
CA VAL A 31 21.94 3.11 4.02
C VAL A 31 20.93 4.15 3.57
N ASP A 32 21.40 5.29 3.08
CA ASP A 32 20.53 6.31 2.43
C ASP A 32 20.31 5.94 0.98
N ILE A 33 19.08 5.62 0.62
CA ILE A 33 18.70 5.23 -0.74
C ILE A 33 18.14 6.39 -1.57
N GLY A 34 18.09 7.60 -1.02
CA GLY A 34 17.55 8.80 -1.70
C GLY A 34 18.56 9.53 -2.59
N GLN A 35 19.81 9.10 -2.64
CA GLN A 35 20.90 9.85 -3.31
C GLN A 35 20.75 9.94 -4.83
N THR A 36 20.05 8.98 -5.44
CA THR A 36 19.84 8.93 -6.90
C THR A 36 18.59 9.67 -7.37
N LEU A 37 17.83 10.32 -6.48
CA LEU A 37 16.64 11.08 -6.84
C LEU A 37 17.00 12.33 -7.68
N LEU A 38 16.26 12.54 -8.76
CA LEU A 38 16.37 13.76 -9.56
C LEU A 38 15.86 14.98 -8.76
N PRO A 39 16.26 16.22 -9.12
CA PRO A 39 15.89 17.43 -8.37
C PRO A 39 14.39 17.62 -8.13
N ASN A 40 13.55 17.15 -9.05
CA ASN A 40 12.09 17.24 -8.98
C ASN A 40 11.41 15.99 -8.37
N GLU A 41 12.17 14.94 -8.07
CA GLU A 41 11.63 13.69 -7.52
C GLU A 41 11.58 13.73 -5.99
N PHE A 42 10.48 13.27 -5.43
CA PHE A 42 10.27 13.13 -3.99
C PHE A 42 9.12 12.17 -3.67
N ILE A 43 9.08 11.70 -2.43
CA ILE A 43 7.92 11.01 -1.87
C ILE A 43 7.10 12.05 -1.11
N GLY A 44 5.87 12.32 -1.57
CA GLY A 44 4.97 13.26 -0.91
C GLY A 44 4.35 12.64 0.33
N MET A 45 4.60 13.25 1.49
CA MET A 45 3.91 12.92 2.73
C MET A 45 2.76 13.90 2.93
N THR A 46 1.57 13.37 3.17
CA THR A 46 0.36 14.18 3.41
C THR A 46 -0.48 13.54 4.50
N ARG A 47 -1.21 14.37 5.22
CA ARG A 47 -2.24 13.89 6.15
C ARG A 47 -3.46 13.42 5.37
N ARG A 48 -4.03 12.30 5.80
CA ARG A 48 -5.20 11.71 5.13
C ARG A 48 -6.42 12.63 5.17
N GLU A 49 -6.61 13.37 6.27
CA GLU A 49 -7.66 14.37 6.37
C GLU A 49 -7.55 15.48 5.31
N VAL A 50 -6.34 15.81 4.86
CA VAL A 50 -6.11 16.82 3.80
C VAL A 50 -6.37 16.21 2.43
N LEU A 51 -5.73 15.07 2.14
CA LEU A 51 -5.85 14.39 0.84
C LEU A 51 -7.29 13.92 0.57
N ASP A 52 -7.91 13.26 1.54
CA ASP A 52 -9.25 12.67 1.36
C ASP A 52 -10.30 13.79 1.22
N THR A 53 -10.16 14.89 1.98
CA THR A 53 -11.02 16.08 1.82
C THR A 53 -10.87 16.69 0.44
N TYR A 54 -9.64 16.93 -0.02
CA TYR A 54 -9.39 17.46 -1.35
C TYR A 54 -10.02 16.62 -2.47
N LEU A 55 -9.84 15.29 -2.41
CA LEU A 55 -10.41 14.39 -3.43
C LEU A 55 -11.93 14.34 -3.39
N ARG A 56 -12.53 14.34 -2.20
CA ARG A 56 -13.99 14.41 -2.02
C ARG A 56 -14.56 15.72 -2.58
N ASP A 57 -13.97 16.86 -2.21
CA ASP A 57 -14.44 18.17 -2.62
C ASP A 57 -14.30 18.37 -4.13
N ARG A 58 -13.22 17.80 -4.72
CA ARG A 58 -13.07 17.73 -6.16
C ARG A 58 -14.15 16.88 -6.83
N ALA A 59 -14.53 15.73 -6.26
CA ALA A 59 -15.64 14.96 -6.80
C ALA A 59 -16.97 15.71 -6.72
N ILE A 60 -17.21 16.43 -5.62
CA ILE A 60 -18.40 17.30 -5.47
C ILE A 60 -18.41 18.40 -6.54
N SER A 61 -17.28 19.02 -6.82
CA SER A 61 -17.18 20.08 -7.85
C SER A 61 -17.49 19.57 -9.26
N TYR A 62 -17.36 18.27 -9.50
CA TYR A 62 -17.80 17.61 -10.74
C TYR A 62 -19.24 17.07 -10.68
N GLY A 63 -20.02 17.42 -9.66
CA GLY A 63 -21.43 17.09 -9.56
C GLY A 63 -21.74 15.83 -8.73
N ALA A 64 -20.77 15.23 -8.08
CA ALA A 64 -21.03 14.12 -7.15
C ALA A 64 -21.76 14.62 -5.89
N LYS A 65 -22.77 13.88 -5.42
CA LYS A 65 -23.48 14.16 -4.18
C LYS A 65 -22.81 13.42 -3.03
N ALA A 66 -22.20 14.14 -2.10
CA ALA A 66 -21.65 13.55 -0.89
C ALA A 66 -22.72 13.41 0.20
N VAL A 67 -22.74 12.24 0.84
CA VAL A 67 -23.58 11.94 2.01
C VAL A 67 -22.65 11.58 3.18
N ASN A 68 -22.64 12.41 4.21
CA ASN A 68 -21.81 12.18 5.40
C ASN A 68 -22.52 11.20 6.36
N ALA A 69 -22.29 9.90 6.14
CA ALA A 69 -22.97 8.83 6.83
C ALA A 69 -22.10 7.57 6.92
N LEU A 70 -22.44 6.71 7.86
CA LEU A 70 -21.91 5.35 7.97
C LEU A 70 -22.86 4.39 7.25
N VAL A 71 -22.41 3.73 6.21
CA VAL A 71 -23.14 2.59 5.63
C VAL A 71 -23.12 1.45 6.64
N THR A 72 -24.30 1.00 7.03
CA THR A 72 -24.49 -0.06 8.05
C THR A 72 -24.69 -1.42 7.43
N ASP A 73 -25.42 -1.48 6.31
CA ASP A 73 -25.70 -2.70 5.57
C ASP A 73 -25.95 -2.43 4.09
N ILE A 74 -25.80 -3.46 3.25
CA ILE A 74 -26.05 -3.42 1.80
C ILE A 74 -26.88 -4.63 1.42
N GLU A 75 -28.09 -4.39 0.95
CA GLU A 75 -28.97 -5.43 0.42
C GLU A 75 -28.74 -5.59 -1.10
N VAL A 76 -28.34 -6.78 -1.49
CA VAL A 76 -28.14 -7.15 -2.90
C VAL A 76 -29.50 -7.50 -3.52
N PRO A 77 -29.83 -7.01 -4.74
CA PRO A 77 -31.08 -7.34 -5.37
C PRO A 77 -31.23 -8.83 -5.65
N THR A 78 -32.43 -9.36 -5.41
CA THR A 78 -32.75 -10.76 -5.68
C THR A 78 -33.24 -11.00 -7.11
N THR A 79 -33.55 -9.93 -7.84
CA THR A 79 -33.99 -9.96 -9.24
C THR A 79 -33.06 -9.12 -10.13
N LYS A 80 -32.98 -9.48 -11.41
CA LYS A 80 -32.10 -8.82 -12.36
C LYS A 80 -32.34 -7.30 -12.48
N ASP A 81 -33.58 -6.87 -12.35
CA ASP A 81 -33.96 -5.45 -12.45
C ASP A 81 -34.15 -4.78 -11.09
N GLY A 82 -33.91 -5.52 -9.99
CA GLY A 82 -33.96 -4.98 -8.64
C GLY A 82 -32.87 -3.96 -8.37
N LYS A 83 -33.05 -3.13 -7.36
CA LYS A 83 -32.06 -2.13 -6.91
C LYS A 83 -31.31 -2.61 -5.69
N TYR A 84 -30.06 -2.16 -5.56
CA TYR A 84 -29.32 -2.26 -4.30
C TYR A 84 -29.93 -1.29 -3.30
N LYS A 85 -30.06 -1.71 -2.04
CA LYS A 85 -30.45 -0.83 -0.94
C LYS A 85 -29.26 -0.62 -0.04
N ILE A 86 -28.85 0.63 0.06
CA ILE A 86 -27.74 1.06 0.91
C ILE A 86 -28.34 1.61 2.19
N ASN A 87 -28.26 0.83 3.26
CA ASN A 87 -28.69 1.24 4.60
C ASN A 87 -27.57 2.05 5.27
N TYR A 88 -27.86 3.22 5.76
CA TYR A 88 -26.86 4.08 6.38
C TYR A 88 -27.39 4.90 7.57
N SER A 89 -26.50 5.33 8.44
CA SER A 89 -26.77 6.22 9.56
C SER A 89 -26.01 7.52 9.38
N LYS A 90 -26.72 8.66 9.39
CA LYS A 90 -26.11 10.00 9.24
C LYS A 90 -25.29 10.36 10.46
N PHE A 91 -24.13 10.96 10.28
CA PHE A 91 -23.29 11.41 11.40
C PHE A 91 -23.85 12.67 12.08
N SER A 92 -24.74 13.43 11.43
CA SER A 92 -25.31 14.65 11.99
C SER A 92 -26.24 14.41 13.19
N ASP A 93 -27.04 13.36 13.12
CA ASP A 93 -28.16 13.11 14.07
C ASP A 93 -28.40 11.61 14.34
N ASN A 94 -27.56 10.74 13.81
CA ASN A 94 -27.68 9.27 13.88
C ASN A 94 -28.99 8.72 13.28
N THR A 95 -29.70 9.52 12.46
CA THR A 95 -30.89 9.01 11.76
C THR A 95 -30.50 7.94 10.77
N LYS A 96 -31.32 6.87 10.73
CA LYS A 96 -31.19 5.78 9.76
C LYS A 96 -31.98 6.12 8.51
N ASP A 97 -31.40 5.83 7.35
CA ASP A 97 -32.03 6.07 6.07
C ASP A 97 -31.59 5.00 5.06
N VAL A 98 -32.26 4.91 3.92
CA VAL A 98 -32.00 3.93 2.88
C VAL A 98 -31.91 4.64 1.54
N MET A 99 -30.91 4.28 0.73
CA MET A 99 -30.77 4.76 -0.63
C MET A 99 -30.87 3.59 -1.61
N GLU A 100 -31.77 3.67 -2.58
CA GLU A 100 -31.86 2.71 -3.66
C GLU A 100 -31.00 3.16 -4.83
N VAL A 101 -30.13 2.25 -5.33
CA VAL A 101 -29.22 2.54 -6.45
C VAL A 101 -29.18 1.37 -7.43
N ASP A 102 -28.88 1.69 -8.68
CA ASP A 102 -28.82 0.70 -9.76
C ASP A 102 -27.46 0.04 -9.88
N TYR A 103 -26.39 0.70 -9.46
CA TYR A 103 -25.01 0.22 -9.49
C TYR A 103 -24.24 0.65 -8.24
N VAL A 104 -23.37 -0.19 -7.73
CA VAL A 104 -22.55 0.13 -6.53
C VAL A 104 -21.06 -0.08 -6.83
N VAL A 105 -20.24 0.90 -6.45
CA VAL A 105 -18.77 0.74 -6.42
C VAL A 105 -18.29 0.80 -4.99
N GLY A 106 -17.76 -0.32 -4.48
CA GLY A 106 -17.20 -0.42 -3.14
C GLY A 106 -15.78 0.12 -3.10
N ALA A 107 -15.61 1.27 -2.45
CA ALA A 107 -14.36 1.90 -2.13
C ALA A 107 -14.20 2.02 -0.60
N ASP A 108 -14.79 1.11 0.13
CA ASP A 108 -14.99 1.09 1.58
C ASP A 108 -13.89 0.35 2.35
N GLY A 109 -12.72 0.20 1.70
CA GLY A 109 -11.48 -0.26 2.32
C GLY A 109 -11.43 -1.77 2.57
N ALA A 110 -10.42 -2.20 3.30
CA ALA A 110 -10.12 -3.61 3.52
C ALA A 110 -11.29 -4.40 4.17
N ASN A 111 -12.04 -3.77 5.07
CA ASN A 111 -13.20 -4.37 5.73
C ASN A 111 -14.52 -4.16 4.96
N SER A 112 -14.47 -4.10 3.64
CA SER A 112 -15.57 -3.76 2.76
C SER A 112 -16.87 -4.51 3.05
N ARG A 113 -17.92 -3.75 3.35
CA ARG A 113 -19.29 -4.27 3.47
C ARG A 113 -19.83 -4.74 2.12
N LEU A 114 -19.52 -3.98 1.04
CA LEU A 114 -19.95 -4.41 -0.29
C LEU A 114 -19.30 -5.74 -0.68
N ALA A 115 -18.00 -5.92 -0.42
CA ALA A 115 -17.32 -7.18 -0.70
C ALA A 115 -17.98 -8.36 0.02
N LYS A 116 -18.40 -8.17 1.27
CA LYS A 116 -19.14 -9.18 2.04
C LYS A 116 -20.53 -9.44 1.44
N ALA A 117 -21.29 -8.38 1.17
CA ALA A 117 -22.66 -8.48 0.63
C ALA A 117 -22.69 -9.19 -0.72
N MET A 118 -21.76 -8.87 -1.65
CA MET A 118 -21.67 -9.50 -2.96
C MET A 118 -20.95 -10.86 -2.98
N GLY A 119 -20.52 -11.35 -1.82
CA GLY A 119 -19.79 -12.61 -1.71
C GLY A 119 -18.47 -12.60 -2.49
N ALA A 120 -17.70 -11.53 -2.42
CA ALA A 120 -16.46 -11.34 -3.19
C ALA A 120 -15.32 -12.33 -2.85
N GLY A 121 -15.48 -13.12 -1.80
CA GLY A 121 -14.48 -14.04 -1.25
C GLY A 121 -13.59 -13.35 -0.22
N GLU A 122 -12.83 -14.18 0.50
CA GLU A 122 -11.92 -13.71 1.54
C GLU A 122 -10.54 -13.41 0.98
N TYR A 123 -9.71 -12.73 1.76
CA TYR A 123 -8.28 -12.54 1.52
C TYR A 123 -7.49 -12.60 2.83
N ASN A 124 -6.20 -12.91 2.74
CA ASN A 124 -5.28 -12.71 3.85
C ASN A 124 -4.93 -11.23 3.98
N TYR A 125 -4.56 -10.83 5.19
CA TYR A 125 -4.17 -9.44 5.46
C TYR A 125 -3.03 -9.37 6.47
N ALA A 126 -2.17 -8.38 6.30
CA ALA A 126 -1.27 -7.92 7.35
C ALA A 126 -2.04 -7.01 8.30
N ILE A 127 -1.70 -7.04 9.58
CA ILE A 127 -2.08 -5.96 10.50
C ILE A 127 -0.96 -4.93 10.53
N ALA A 128 -1.26 -3.69 10.16
CA ALA A 128 -0.39 -2.55 10.39
C ALA A 128 -0.80 -1.86 11.69
N PHE A 129 0.19 -1.49 12.49
CA PHE A 129 0.00 -0.74 13.73
C PHE A 129 0.94 0.47 13.73
N GLN A 130 0.40 1.64 14.04
CA GLN A 130 1.15 2.89 14.02
C GLN A 130 0.76 3.77 15.20
N GLU A 131 1.77 4.41 15.77
CA GLU A 131 1.61 5.52 16.72
C GLU A 131 2.03 6.82 16.04
N ARG A 132 1.16 7.84 16.09
CA ARG A 132 1.56 9.20 15.74
C ARG A 132 2.19 9.83 16.96
N ILE A 133 3.43 10.26 16.84
CA ILE A 133 4.23 10.77 17.95
C ILE A 133 4.64 12.20 17.63
N LYS A 134 4.16 13.15 18.44
CA LYS A 134 4.59 14.54 18.36
C LYS A 134 5.93 14.68 19.08
N ILE A 135 6.96 15.03 18.35
CA ILE A 135 8.32 15.26 18.83
C ILE A 135 8.65 16.75 18.81
N SER A 136 9.79 17.16 19.37
CA SER A 136 10.21 18.55 19.37
C SER A 136 10.47 19.09 17.96
N ASP A 137 10.37 20.40 17.77
CA ASP A 137 10.63 21.04 16.49
C ASP A 137 12.07 20.82 16.01
N GLU A 138 13.02 20.68 16.93
CA GLU A 138 14.41 20.34 16.64
C GLU A 138 14.50 18.92 16.02
N LYS A 139 13.85 17.94 16.64
CA LYS A 139 13.79 16.56 16.11
C LYS A 139 12.98 16.51 14.81
N MET A 140 11.96 17.34 14.63
CA MET A 140 11.22 17.44 13.37
C MET A 140 12.07 18.01 12.23
N LYS A 141 13.09 18.86 12.49
CA LYS A 141 14.05 19.31 11.47
C LYS A 141 14.88 18.15 10.92
N PHE A 142 15.27 17.17 11.79
CA PHE A 142 15.94 15.96 11.31
C PHE A 142 15.09 15.18 10.30
N TYR A 143 13.77 15.16 10.49
CA TYR A 143 12.80 14.50 9.60
C TYR A 143 12.21 15.41 8.53
N GLU A 144 12.77 16.58 8.25
CA GLU A 144 12.20 17.53 7.27
C GLU A 144 12.05 16.90 5.88
N GLU A 145 13.09 16.20 5.43
CA GLU A 145 13.12 15.51 4.13
C GLU A 145 13.43 14.00 4.25
N LEU A 146 13.43 13.45 5.46
CA LEU A 146 13.87 12.10 5.75
C LEU A 146 12.72 11.18 6.17
N ALA A 147 12.65 10.00 5.58
CA ALA A 147 11.89 8.86 6.07
C ALA A 147 12.83 7.70 6.41
N GLU A 148 12.44 6.85 7.34
CA GLU A 148 13.24 5.70 7.76
C GLU A 148 12.42 4.42 7.66
N MET A 149 13.05 3.36 7.16
CA MET A 149 12.52 1.99 7.16
C MET A 149 13.48 1.09 7.93
N TYR A 150 12.94 0.32 8.84
CA TYR A 150 13.67 -0.63 9.69
C TYR A 150 13.29 -2.05 9.29
N VAL A 151 14.28 -2.87 9.02
CA VAL A 151 14.08 -4.30 8.78
C VAL A 151 14.75 -5.11 9.88
N GLY A 152 14.15 -6.23 10.25
CA GLY A 152 14.58 -7.11 11.32
C GLY A 152 13.43 -7.92 11.87
N ASP A 153 13.66 -9.15 12.29
CA ASP A 153 12.63 -10.00 12.89
C ASP A 153 12.14 -9.50 14.25
N ASP A 154 12.89 -8.62 14.88
CA ASP A 154 12.53 -7.88 16.09
C ASP A 154 11.39 -6.86 15.85
N VAL A 155 11.39 -6.17 14.70
CA VAL A 155 10.37 -5.20 14.34
C VAL A 155 9.25 -5.79 13.46
N SER A 156 9.57 -6.80 12.65
CA SER A 156 8.61 -7.63 11.91
C SER A 156 9.26 -8.85 11.29
N PRO A 157 8.65 -10.03 11.36
CA PRO A 157 9.17 -11.25 10.72
C PRO A 157 8.98 -11.25 9.20
N ASP A 158 8.04 -10.48 8.66
CA ASP A 158 7.56 -10.58 7.28
C ASP A 158 7.15 -9.24 6.64
N PHE A 159 7.45 -8.14 7.33
CA PHE A 159 7.22 -6.77 6.88
C PHE A 159 8.37 -5.87 7.36
N TYR A 160 8.14 -4.58 7.52
CA TYR A 160 9.13 -3.61 8.01
C TYR A 160 8.53 -2.70 9.08
N GLY A 161 9.40 -2.06 9.86
CA GLY A 161 9.06 -0.92 10.69
C GLY A 161 9.36 0.39 9.97
N TRP A 162 8.71 1.48 10.37
CA TRP A 162 8.91 2.79 9.76
C TRP A 162 8.86 3.94 10.74
N VAL A 163 9.59 5.02 10.40
CA VAL A 163 9.42 6.36 10.95
C VAL A 163 9.18 7.30 9.77
N PHE A 164 7.93 7.73 9.61
CA PHE A 164 7.50 8.56 8.49
C PHE A 164 7.06 9.95 8.97
N PRO A 165 7.72 11.02 8.50
CA PRO A 165 7.34 12.37 8.87
C PRO A 165 5.96 12.73 8.33
N LYS A 166 5.24 13.48 9.14
CA LYS A 166 3.99 14.15 8.80
C LYS A 166 4.16 15.65 9.01
N TYR A 167 3.09 16.39 9.13
CA TYR A 167 3.13 17.85 9.28
C TYR A 167 3.99 18.30 10.49
N ASP A 168 3.60 17.90 11.71
CA ASP A 168 4.22 18.31 12.99
C ASP A 168 4.52 17.10 13.91
N HIS A 169 4.51 15.90 13.36
CA HIS A 169 4.74 14.65 14.09
C HIS A 169 5.31 13.58 13.18
N VAL A 170 5.73 12.48 13.74
CA VAL A 170 6.13 11.28 13.00
C VAL A 170 5.14 10.16 13.22
N GLY A 171 4.91 9.35 12.20
CA GLY A 171 4.24 8.06 12.31
C GLY A 171 5.27 6.97 12.51
N VAL A 172 5.28 6.34 13.69
CA VAL A 172 6.13 5.20 14.01
C VAL A 172 5.29 3.94 14.00
N GLY A 173 5.61 2.98 13.16
CA GLY A 173 4.76 1.82 13.02
C GLY A 173 5.47 0.60 12.48
N THR A 174 4.74 -0.51 12.44
CA THR A 174 5.15 -1.79 11.87
C THR A 174 3.93 -2.57 11.38
N GLY A 175 4.16 -3.68 10.68
CA GLY A 175 3.12 -4.58 10.21
C GLY A 175 3.56 -6.04 10.25
N THR A 176 2.61 -6.97 10.24
CA THR A 176 2.88 -8.40 10.10
C THR A 176 1.66 -9.18 9.62
N VAL A 177 1.88 -10.21 8.83
CA VAL A 177 0.89 -11.22 8.43
C VAL A 177 0.95 -12.44 9.34
N VAL A 178 2.16 -12.97 9.54
CA VAL A 178 2.35 -14.30 10.14
C VAL A 178 2.17 -14.31 11.64
N ASN A 179 2.39 -13.18 12.33
CA ASN A 179 2.29 -13.12 13.79
C ASN A 179 1.53 -11.88 14.27
N ARG A 180 0.30 -11.70 13.77
CA ARG A 180 -0.59 -10.58 14.12
C ARG A 180 -0.79 -10.35 15.63
N PRO A 181 -0.91 -11.39 16.47
CA PRO A 181 -1.05 -11.19 17.93
C PRO A 181 0.14 -10.47 18.57
N ALA A 182 1.35 -10.60 18.03
CA ALA A 182 2.56 -9.97 18.54
C ALA A 182 2.77 -8.52 18.08
N ILE A 183 1.84 -7.93 17.32
CA ILE A 183 2.01 -6.59 16.69
C ILE A 183 2.41 -5.50 17.70
N LYS A 184 1.89 -5.54 18.93
CA LYS A 184 2.27 -4.57 19.98
C LYS A 184 3.70 -4.76 20.49
N GLN A 185 4.22 -6.00 20.46
CA GLN A 185 5.60 -6.30 20.82
C GLN A 185 6.55 -5.77 19.74
N TYR A 186 6.21 -5.98 18.46
CA TYR A 186 6.95 -5.43 17.34
C TYR A 186 6.94 -3.90 17.34
N GLN A 187 5.79 -3.28 17.65
CA GLN A 187 5.70 -1.83 17.80
C GLN A 187 6.58 -1.30 18.94
N LYS A 188 6.65 -2.01 20.06
CA LYS A 188 7.55 -1.65 21.16
C LYS A 188 9.00 -1.73 20.69
N ALA A 189 9.42 -2.84 20.06
CA ALA A 189 10.77 -2.99 19.53
C ALA A 189 11.10 -1.91 18.49
N MET A 190 10.16 -1.55 17.63
CA MET A 190 10.31 -0.45 16.68
C MET A 190 10.59 0.88 17.39
N ARG A 191 9.84 1.20 18.47
CA ARG A 191 10.12 2.41 19.29
C ARG A 191 11.47 2.35 19.98
N ASP A 192 11.86 1.18 20.50
CA ASP A 192 13.16 1.00 21.16
C ASP A 192 14.31 1.24 20.18
N ARG A 193 14.20 0.78 18.92
CA ARG A 193 15.21 1.00 17.88
C ARG A 193 15.35 2.47 17.43
N CYS A 194 14.29 3.24 17.50
CA CYS A 194 14.32 4.68 17.15
C CYS A 194 14.24 5.59 18.39
N ALA A 195 14.48 5.08 19.60
CA ALA A 195 14.23 5.76 20.86
C ALA A 195 14.88 7.15 20.96
N GLU A 196 16.14 7.29 20.62
CA GLU A 196 16.87 8.58 20.67
C GLU A 196 16.23 9.65 19.77
N LYS A 197 15.68 9.20 18.63
CA LYS A 197 15.07 10.09 17.62
C LYS A 197 13.69 10.59 18.04
N ILE A 198 12.97 9.85 18.88
CA ILE A 198 11.62 10.18 19.35
C ILE A 198 11.53 10.50 20.85
N GLU A 199 12.67 10.53 21.55
CA GLU A 199 12.73 10.82 22.98
C GLU A 199 12.02 12.12 23.34
N GLY A 200 11.28 12.11 24.45
CA GLY A 200 10.43 13.24 24.86
C GLY A 200 9.15 13.42 24.05
N GLY A 201 8.94 12.58 23.02
CA GLY A 201 7.77 12.62 22.16
C GLY A 201 6.49 12.19 22.88
N LYS A 202 5.36 12.78 22.49
CA LYS A 202 4.02 12.45 23.00
C LYS A 202 3.22 11.69 21.95
N ILE A 203 2.72 10.49 22.29
CA ILE A 203 1.77 9.77 21.43
C ILE A 203 0.47 10.58 21.38
N ILE A 204 0.07 11.02 20.19
CA ILE A 204 -1.14 11.80 19.95
C ILE A 204 -2.25 10.95 19.34
N LYS A 205 -1.92 9.84 18.68
CA LYS A 205 -2.89 8.91 18.11
C LYS A 205 -2.29 7.52 17.94
N VAL A 206 -3.12 6.49 18.12
CA VAL A 206 -2.79 5.10 17.81
C VAL A 206 -3.76 4.60 16.76
N GLU A 207 -3.23 3.93 15.73
CA GLU A 207 -4.00 3.45 14.59
C GLU A 207 -3.60 2.01 14.26
N ALA A 208 -4.58 1.20 13.86
CA ALA A 208 -4.35 -0.14 13.34
C ALA A 208 -5.26 -0.38 12.14
N HIS A 209 -4.69 -0.90 11.05
CA HIS A 209 -5.43 -1.17 9.83
C HIS A 209 -5.04 -2.52 9.24
N PRO A 210 -6.01 -3.31 8.72
CA PRO A 210 -5.70 -4.46 7.89
C PRO A 210 -5.21 -3.99 6.52
N ILE A 211 -4.15 -4.63 6.02
CA ILE A 211 -3.60 -4.43 4.68
C ILE A 211 -3.84 -5.71 3.89
N PRO A 212 -4.65 -5.70 2.83
CA PRO A 212 -4.86 -6.87 1.97
C PRO A 212 -3.56 -7.39 1.38
N GLU A 213 -3.40 -8.71 1.32
CA GLU A 213 -2.22 -9.35 0.74
C GLU A 213 -2.40 -9.82 -0.71
N HIS A 214 -3.62 -9.88 -1.19
CA HIS A 214 -3.91 -10.30 -2.56
C HIS A 214 -5.29 -9.81 -2.99
N TYR A 215 -5.54 -9.89 -4.28
CA TYR A 215 -6.84 -9.55 -4.85
C TYR A 215 -7.94 -10.45 -4.31
N ARG A 216 -9.14 -9.89 -4.14
CA ARG A 216 -10.31 -10.73 -3.92
C ARG A 216 -10.61 -11.56 -5.17
N PRO A 217 -11.09 -12.81 -4.98
CA PRO A 217 -11.43 -13.69 -6.10
C PRO A 217 -12.49 -13.09 -7.04
N ARG A 218 -13.48 -12.41 -6.49
CA ARG A 218 -14.55 -11.75 -7.24
C ARG A 218 -14.57 -10.26 -6.96
N ARG A 219 -14.06 -9.47 -7.89
CA ARG A 219 -13.98 -8.00 -7.77
C ARG A 219 -15.13 -7.28 -8.48
N VAL A 220 -15.87 -8.01 -9.29
CA VAL A 220 -17.13 -7.60 -9.93
C VAL A 220 -18.12 -8.75 -9.81
N VAL A 221 -19.32 -8.46 -9.33
CA VAL A 221 -20.45 -9.40 -9.27
C VAL A 221 -21.72 -8.62 -9.64
N ASP A 222 -22.39 -9.06 -10.69
CA ASP A 222 -23.57 -8.38 -11.24
C ASP A 222 -23.30 -6.88 -11.47
N ARG A 223 -24.03 -5.98 -10.83
CA ARG A 223 -23.90 -4.51 -10.91
C ARG A 223 -23.17 -3.94 -9.68
N ALA A 224 -22.23 -4.68 -9.14
CA ALA A 224 -21.36 -4.24 -8.05
C ALA A 224 -19.89 -4.45 -8.43
N ALA A 225 -19.05 -3.45 -8.21
CA ALA A 225 -17.61 -3.50 -8.45
C ALA A 225 -16.83 -3.04 -7.23
N LEU A 226 -15.65 -3.61 -6.99
CA LEU A 226 -14.73 -3.23 -5.92
C LEU A 226 -13.52 -2.49 -6.48
N VAL A 227 -13.03 -1.49 -5.73
CA VAL A 227 -11.81 -0.74 -6.04
C VAL A 227 -10.94 -0.58 -4.79
N GLY A 228 -9.67 -0.24 -4.96
CA GLY A 228 -8.74 -0.03 -3.86
C GLY A 228 -8.61 -1.25 -2.94
N ASP A 229 -8.46 -1.00 -1.65
CA ASP A 229 -8.30 -2.06 -0.65
C ASP A 229 -9.53 -2.98 -0.57
N ALA A 230 -10.72 -2.50 -0.92
CA ALA A 230 -11.92 -3.35 -0.98
C ALA A 230 -11.76 -4.46 -2.03
N ALA A 231 -11.03 -4.20 -3.13
CA ALA A 231 -10.66 -5.18 -4.13
C ALA A 231 -9.38 -5.96 -3.80
N GLY A 232 -8.62 -5.54 -2.78
CA GLY A 232 -7.33 -6.09 -2.41
C GLY A 232 -6.15 -5.50 -3.19
N TYR A 233 -6.28 -4.27 -3.71
CA TYR A 233 -5.26 -3.63 -4.53
C TYR A 233 -4.20 -2.91 -3.70
N VAL A 234 -3.43 -3.68 -2.94
CA VAL A 234 -2.30 -3.22 -2.13
C VAL A 234 -1.08 -4.08 -2.44
N THR A 235 0.10 -3.49 -2.49
CA THR A 235 1.35 -4.23 -2.69
C THR A 235 1.82 -4.85 -1.38
N LYS A 236 2.10 -6.14 -1.36
CA LYS A 236 2.54 -6.87 -0.15
C LYS A 236 3.84 -6.33 0.42
N CYS A 237 4.83 -6.13 -0.45
CA CYS A 237 6.19 -5.76 -0.05
C CYS A 237 6.26 -4.42 0.68
N SER A 238 5.42 -3.44 0.27
CA SER A 238 5.47 -2.08 0.79
C SER A 238 4.19 -1.60 1.49
N GLY A 239 3.10 -2.37 1.44
CA GLY A 239 1.80 -1.96 1.99
C GLY A 239 1.18 -0.76 1.26
N GLU A 240 1.62 -0.48 0.02
CA GLU A 240 1.16 0.68 -0.72
C GLU A 240 -0.17 0.41 -1.42
N GLY A 241 -1.20 1.20 -1.08
CA GLY A 241 -2.55 1.11 -1.64
C GLY A 241 -3.07 2.40 -2.28
N ILE A 242 -2.58 3.58 -1.89
CA ILE A 242 -3.18 4.89 -2.28
C ILE A 242 -3.21 5.09 -3.79
N TYR A 243 -2.08 4.85 -4.48
CA TYR A 243 -2.04 4.96 -5.94
C TYR A 243 -2.98 3.96 -6.63
N PHE A 244 -2.96 2.71 -6.19
CA PHE A 244 -3.77 1.65 -6.77
C PHE A 244 -5.26 1.85 -6.50
N ALA A 245 -5.62 2.42 -5.35
CA ALA A 245 -6.99 2.82 -5.05
C ALA A 245 -7.48 3.92 -6.01
N ALA A 246 -6.69 4.98 -6.19
CA ALA A 246 -7.00 6.05 -7.13
C ALA A 246 -7.09 5.54 -8.59
N LYS A 247 -6.17 4.65 -8.97
CA LYS A 247 -6.11 4.08 -10.33
C LYS A 247 -7.29 3.16 -10.61
N SER A 248 -7.57 2.22 -9.72
CA SER A 248 -8.72 1.31 -9.87
C SER A 248 -10.04 2.06 -9.86
N GLY A 249 -10.19 3.07 -8.98
CA GLY A 249 -11.37 3.94 -8.95
C GLY A 249 -11.58 4.67 -10.27
N ARG A 250 -10.52 5.26 -10.84
CA ARG A 250 -10.57 5.89 -12.17
C ARG A 250 -10.95 4.90 -13.26
N MET A 251 -10.31 3.73 -13.30
CA MET A 251 -10.57 2.73 -14.34
C MET A 251 -11.99 2.18 -14.26
N ALA A 252 -12.50 1.92 -13.05
CA ALA A 252 -13.89 1.49 -12.87
C ALA A 252 -14.89 2.58 -13.33
N GLY A 253 -14.66 3.84 -12.94
CA GLY A 253 -15.49 4.97 -13.37
C GLY A 253 -15.47 5.17 -14.89
N GLN A 254 -14.29 5.07 -15.52
CA GLN A 254 -14.15 5.15 -16.99
C GLN A 254 -14.85 3.99 -17.70
N ALA A 255 -14.75 2.76 -17.18
CA ALA A 255 -15.44 1.60 -17.73
C ALA A 255 -16.96 1.77 -17.70
N ILE A 256 -17.51 2.21 -16.56
CA ILE A 256 -18.94 2.49 -16.42
C ILE A 256 -19.36 3.59 -17.41
N SER A 257 -18.67 4.72 -17.44
CA SER A 257 -18.99 5.86 -18.32
C SER A 257 -18.91 5.47 -19.80
N LYS A 258 -17.91 4.69 -20.20
CA LYS A 258 -17.74 4.20 -21.57
C LYS A 258 -18.93 3.35 -22.01
N VAL A 259 -19.32 2.37 -21.19
CA VAL A 259 -20.44 1.48 -21.52
C VAL A 259 -21.75 2.25 -21.58
N VAL A 260 -22.00 3.14 -20.61
CA VAL A 260 -23.21 3.98 -20.63
C VAL A 260 -23.27 4.87 -21.86
N ALA A 261 -22.17 5.51 -22.24
CA ALA A 261 -22.10 6.34 -23.44
C ALA A 261 -22.33 5.55 -24.73
N GLN A 262 -21.89 4.30 -24.81
CA GLN A 262 -22.05 3.45 -26.00
C GLN A 262 -23.40 2.77 -26.09
N THR A 263 -24.02 2.42 -24.98
CA THR A 263 -25.20 1.54 -24.96
C THR A 263 -26.47 2.20 -24.39
N GLY A 264 -26.32 3.33 -23.72
CA GLY A 264 -27.40 3.97 -22.94
C GLY A 264 -27.82 3.17 -21.68
N ARG A 265 -27.05 2.13 -21.31
CA ARG A 265 -27.38 1.23 -20.20
C ARG A 265 -26.17 1.07 -19.27
N LEU A 266 -26.44 0.73 -18.01
CA LEU A 266 -25.38 0.35 -17.07
C LEU A 266 -24.67 -0.92 -17.52
N PRO A 267 -23.35 -1.06 -17.21
CA PRO A 267 -22.58 -2.22 -17.65
C PRO A 267 -23.03 -3.52 -16.99
N THR A 268 -22.97 -4.60 -17.74
CA THR A 268 -23.09 -5.96 -17.20
C THR A 268 -21.78 -6.36 -16.51
N GLN A 269 -21.84 -7.47 -15.75
CA GLN A 269 -20.65 -8.05 -15.15
C GLN A 269 -19.54 -8.35 -16.16
N GLU A 270 -19.88 -8.95 -17.31
CA GLU A 270 -18.94 -9.30 -18.38
C GLU A 270 -18.29 -8.07 -18.98
N GLN A 271 -19.05 -6.99 -19.17
CA GLN A 271 -18.52 -5.72 -19.66
C GLN A 271 -17.56 -5.10 -18.65
N MET A 272 -17.88 -5.11 -17.37
CA MET A 272 -16.95 -4.62 -16.33
C MET A 272 -15.70 -5.50 -16.19
N ILE A 273 -15.82 -6.81 -16.34
CA ILE A 273 -14.64 -7.70 -16.39
C ILE A 273 -13.76 -7.33 -17.59
N SER A 274 -14.35 -7.09 -18.76
CA SER A 274 -13.62 -6.72 -19.98
C SER A 274 -13.00 -5.32 -19.92
N GLU A 275 -13.74 -4.32 -19.44
CA GLU A 275 -13.35 -2.91 -19.53
C GLU A 275 -12.59 -2.41 -18.29
N TYR A 276 -12.70 -3.11 -17.15
CA TYR A 276 -12.05 -2.73 -15.92
C TYR A 276 -11.06 -3.80 -15.42
N ILE A 277 -11.53 -5.04 -15.14
CA ILE A 277 -10.69 -6.04 -14.44
C ILE A 277 -9.51 -6.49 -15.32
N LYS A 278 -9.77 -6.93 -16.56
CA LYS A 278 -8.71 -7.37 -17.48
C LYS A 278 -7.68 -6.28 -17.78
N PRO A 279 -8.07 -5.02 -18.10
CA PRO A 279 -7.11 -3.94 -18.27
C PRO A 279 -6.29 -3.63 -17.01
N TYR A 280 -6.90 -3.67 -15.81
CA TYR A 280 -6.19 -3.47 -14.56
C TYR A 280 -5.16 -4.58 -14.32
N ASP A 281 -5.59 -5.84 -14.44
CA ASP A 281 -4.70 -7.00 -14.23
C ASP A 281 -3.55 -7.03 -15.25
N LYS A 282 -3.82 -6.66 -16.50
CA LYS A 282 -2.78 -6.53 -17.52
C LYS A 282 -1.75 -5.44 -17.18
N ALA A 283 -2.22 -4.31 -16.66
CA ALA A 283 -1.35 -3.17 -16.37
C ALA A 283 -0.50 -3.37 -15.11
N TYR A 284 -1.04 -4.01 -14.07
CA TYR A 284 -0.44 -4.04 -12.74
C TYR A 284 -0.14 -5.45 -12.22
N GLY A 285 -0.73 -6.49 -12.78
CA GLY A 285 -0.48 -7.89 -12.40
C GLY A 285 1.00 -8.26 -12.36
N PRO A 286 1.81 -7.93 -13.40
CA PRO A 286 3.25 -8.18 -13.37
C PRO A 286 3.97 -7.47 -12.22
N THR A 287 3.59 -6.22 -11.91
CA THR A 287 4.17 -5.47 -10.77
C THR A 287 3.88 -6.16 -9.44
N TYR A 288 2.63 -6.60 -9.22
CA TYR A 288 2.28 -7.34 -8.00
C TYR A 288 3.04 -8.66 -7.89
N ALA A 289 3.14 -9.43 -8.99
CA ALA A 289 3.87 -10.68 -8.99
C ALA A 289 5.35 -10.50 -8.63
N VAL A 290 6.01 -9.47 -9.19
CA VAL A 290 7.40 -9.12 -8.85
C VAL A 290 7.53 -8.76 -7.39
N LEU A 291 6.67 -7.90 -6.86
CA LEU A 291 6.71 -7.47 -5.46
C LEU A 291 6.40 -8.62 -4.48
N ASP A 292 5.54 -9.57 -4.87
CA ASP A 292 5.27 -10.79 -4.10
C ASP A 292 6.52 -11.68 -3.98
N ILE A 293 7.31 -11.79 -5.06
CA ILE A 293 8.57 -12.53 -5.05
C ILE A 293 9.60 -11.79 -4.19
N LEU A 294 9.73 -10.49 -4.33
CA LEU A 294 10.65 -9.68 -3.53
C LEU A 294 10.35 -9.82 -2.03
N GLN A 295 9.08 -9.78 -1.62
CA GLN A 295 8.70 -10.00 -0.23
C GLN A 295 9.16 -11.35 0.29
N LYS A 296 8.91 -12.41 -0.47
CA LYS A 296 9.32 -13.77 -0.09
C LYS A 296 10.83 -13.91 0.07
N VAL A 297 11.62 -13.17 -0.69
CA VAL A 297 13.09 -13.25 -0.63
C VAL A 297 13.66 -12.39 0.49
N PHE A 298 13.24 -11.13 0.58
CA PHE A 298 13.85 -10.17 1.51
C PHE A 298 13.48 -10.39 2.97
N TYR A 299 12.29 -10.89 3.25
CA TYR A 299 11.82 -11.06 4.62
C TYR A 299 12.00 -12.48 5.18
N THR A 300 12.71 -13.38 4.50
CA THR A 300 12.89 -14.77 4.96
C THR A 300 13.77 -14.92 6.19
N SER A 301 14.79 -14.06 6.36
CA SER A 301 15.73 -14.11 7.47
C SER A 301 16.43 -12.77 7.69
N ASN A 302 17.02 -12.57 8.86
CA ASN A 302 17.84 -11.38 9.11
C ASN A 302 19.05 -11.28 8.17
N ALA A 303 19.66 -12.41 7.80
CA ALA A 303 20.74 -12.42 6.80
C ALA A 303 20.26 -11.92 5.42
N ALA A 304 19.05 -12.30 4.99
CA ALA A 304 18.49 -11.81 3.74
C ALA A 304 18.17 -10.30 3.80
N ARG A 305 17.66 -9.80 4.95
CA ARG A 305 17.42 -8.38 5.18
C ARG A 305 18.71 -7.57 5.19
N GLU A 306 19.76 -8.10 5.84
CA GLU A 306 21.08 -7.48 5.86
C GLU A 306 21.65 -7.35 4.45
N ALA A 307 21.64 -8.46 3.66
CA ALA A 307 22.09 -8.46 2.28
C ALA A 307 21.29 -7.50 1.38
N PHE A 308 19.99 -7.36 1.63
CA PHE A 308 19.17 -6.39 0.90
C PHE A 308 19.59 -4.95 1.21
N VAL A 309 19.76 -4.60 2.49
CA VAL A 309 20.21 -3.25 2.87
C VAL A 309 21.59 -2.95 2.29
N GLU A 310 22.52 -3.91 2.34
CA GLU A 310 23.84 -3.78 1.74
C GLU A 310 23.78 -3.55 0.23
N MET A 311 22.96 -4.30 -0.50
CA MET A 311 22.76 -4.07 -1.93
C MET A 311 22.27 -2.66 -2.26
N CYS A 312 21.48 -2.06 -1.38
CA CYS A 312 20.96 -0.72 -1.57
C CYS A 312 22.02 0.39 -1.48
N GLU A 313 23.28 0.06 -1.21
CA GLU A 313 24.42 0.99 -1.37
C GLU A 313 24.75 1.25 -2.86
N SER A 314 24.34 0.35 -3.76
CA SER A 314 24.51 0.53 -5.20
C SER A 314 23.53 1.54 -5.76
N ASP A 315 24.04 2.58 -6.46
CA ASP A 315 23.22 3.59 -7.16
C ASP A 315 22.24 2.94 -8.14
N TYR A 316 22.65 1.88 -8.82
CA TYR A 316 21.77 1.12 -9.71
C TYR A 316 20.57 0.55 -8.98
N VAL A 317 20.79 -0.14 -7.84
CA VAL A 317 19.72 -0.72 -7.02
C VAL A 317 18.81 0.37 -6.47
N GLN A 318 19.38 1.48 -5.97
CA GLN A 318 18.62 2.63 -5.53
C GLN A 318 17.75 3.17 -6.65
N ARG A 319 18.29 3.40 -7.82
CA ARG A 319 17.54 3.98 -8.95
C ARG A 319 16.42 3.06 -9.41
N VAL A 320 16.65 1.77 -9.54
CA VAL A 320 15.61 0.78 -9.89
C VAL A 320 14.51 0.75 -8.83
N THR A 321 14.88 0.74 -7.55
CA THR A 321 13.93 0.75 -6.42
C THR A 321 13.08 2.00 -6.44
N PHE A 322 13.68 3.19 -6.56
CA PHE A 322 12.93 4.45 -6.59
C PHE A 322 12.07 4.59 -7.84
N ASN A 323 12.57 4.22 -9.01
CA ASN A 323 11.76 4.27 -10.22
C ASN A 323 10.50 3.41 -10.09
N SER A 324 10.66 2.19 -9.57
CA SER A 324 9.52 1.30 -9.33
C SER A 324 8.55 1.89 -8.32
N TYR A 325 9.05 2.52 -7.25
CA TYR A 325 8.22 3.14 -6.22
C TYR A 325 7.54 4.43 -6.69
N LEU A 326 8.29 5.36 -7.31
CA LEU A 326 7.78 6.68 -7.72
C LEU A 326 6.82 6.61 -8.91
N TYR A 327 7.07 5.69 -9.84
CA TYR A 327 6.34 5.60 -11.12
C TYR A 327 5.47 4.35 -11.25
N LYS A 328 5.51 3.45 -10.25
CA LYS A 328 4.69 2.22 -10.21
C LYS A 328 4.87 1.31 -11.44
N LYS A 329 6.03 1.39 -12.04
CA LYS A 329 6.43 0.57 -13.17
C LYS A 329 7.76 -0.07 -12.85
N VAL A 330 7.85 -1.38 -13.02
CA VAL A 330 9.15 -2.04 -13.11
C VAL A 330 9.77 -1.55 -14.42
N GLN A 331 10.73 -0.62 -14.31
CA GLN A 331 11.42 -0.08 -15.49
C GLN A 331 12.56 -1.00 -15.86
N GLY A 332 12.57 -1.48 -17.09
CA GLY A 332 13.59 -2.26 -17.74
C GLY A 332 13.05 -2.82 -19.06
N ASN A 333 13.91 -3.02 -20.03
CA ASN A 333 13.53 -3.69 -21.27
C ASN A 333 13.13 -5.16 -21.01
N ASN A 334 13.53 -5.71 -19.85
CA ASN A 334 13.16 -7.03 -19.38
C ASN A 334 13.09 -7.08 -17.84
N PRO A 335 11.92 -6.77 -17.22
CA PRO A 335 11.75 -6.76 -15.76
C PRO A 335 12.15 -8.10 -15.09
N ILE A 336 12.04 -9.21 -15.82
CA ILE A 336 12.40 -10.54 -15.31
C ILE A 336 13.93 -10.70 -15.27
N GLU A 337 14.67 -10.14 -16.22
CA GLU A 337 16.14 -10.18 -16.20
C GLU A 337 16.72 -9.27 -15.13
N ASP A 338 16.17 -8.06 -14.96
CA ASP A 338 16.55 -7.15 -13.88
C ASP A 338 16.30 -7.81 -12.50
N LEU A 339 15.17 -8.51 -12.36
CA LEU A 339 14.84 -9.28 -11.18
C LEU A 339 15.79 -10.47 -10.96
N LYS A 340 16.14 -11.23 -12.02
CA LYS A 340 17.13 -12.30 -11.95
C LYS A 340 18.51 -11.81 -11.55
N LEU A 341 18.93 -10.65 -12.06
CA LEU A 341 20.19 -10.03 -11.68
C LEU A 341 20.20 -9.66 -10.20
N LEU A 342 19.12 -9.03 -9.72
CA LEU A 342 18.91 -8.72 -8.32
C LEU A 342 19.00 -9.97 -7.44
N PHE A 343 18.31 -11.05 -7.81
CA PHE A 343 18.34 -12.33 -7.09
C PHE A 343 19.70 -13.01 -7.14
N SER A 344 20.42 -12.93 -8.27
CA SER A 344 21.76 -13.50 -8.37
C SER A 344 22.74 -12.80 -7.44
N THR A 345 22.59 -11.48 -7.28
CA THR A 345 23.40 -10.66 -6.37
C THR A 345 23.09 -11.00 -4.91
N ILE A 346 21.82 -11.08 -4.53
CA ILE A 346 21.39 -11.53 -3.18
C ILE A 346 21.91 -12.93 -2.90
N GLY A 347 21.75 -13.86 -3.83
CA GLY A 347 22.25 -15.23 -3.67
C GLY A 347 23.78 -15.31 -3.55
N SER A 348 24.51 -14.36 -4.15
CA SER A 348 25.96 -14.25 -4.02
C SER A 348 26.36 -13.70 -2.65
N LEU A 349 25.69 -12.66 -2.19
CA LEU A 349 25.93 -12.08 -0.85
C LEU A 349 25.58 -13.05 0.27
N LEU A 350 24.47 -13.77 0.16
CA LEU A 350 24.10 -14.83 1.11
C LEU A 350 25.13 -15.96 1.16
N ARG A 351 25.69 -16.35 0.01
CA ARG A 351 26.77 -17.36 -0.04
C ARG A 351 28.07 -16.82 0.57
N GLY A 352 28.41 -15.56 0.32
CA GLY A 352 29.57 -14.90 0.91
C GLY A 352 29.46 -14.85 2.45
N ASN A 353 28.30 -14.49 2.96
CA ASN A 353 28.04 -14.45 4.42
C ASN A 353 27.95 -15.86 5.04
N ALA A 354 27.46 -16.87 4.32
CA ALA A 354 27.41 -18.26 4.77
C ALA A 354 28.83 -18.88 4.92
N LEU A 355 29.80 -18.40 4.15
CA LEU A 355 31.21 -18.81 4.30
C LEU A 355 31.88 -18.19 5.52
N THR A 356 31.34 -17.10 6.07
CA THR A 356 31.86 -16.41 7.26
C THR A 356 31.15 -16.78 8.57
N THR A 357 30.00 -17.47 8.51
CA THR A 357 29.24 -17.95 9.69
C THR A 357 28.96 -19.46 9.58
N PRO A 358 29.67 -20.31 10.34
CA PRO A 358 29.65 -21.79 10.15
C PRO A 358 28.36 -22.54 10.48
N ASP A 359 27.33 -21.91 11.08
CA ASP A 359 26.19 -22.63 11.68
C ASP A 359 24.79 -22.31 11.14
N ALA A 360 24.66 -21.71 9.97
CA ALA A 360 23.33 -21.46 9.41
C ALA A 360 22.98 -22.45 8.28
N GLY A 361 22.17 -23.46 8.58
CA GLY A 361 21.58 -24.37 7.59
C GLY A 361 20.60 -23.63 6.68
N TYR A 362 21.06 -23.12 5.54
CA TYR A 362 20.24 -22.41 4.56
C TYR A 362 19.77 -23.32 3.42
N SER A 363 18.49 -23.41 3.21
CA SER A 363 17.94 -23.86 1.93
C SER A 363 18.16 -22.76 0.87
N ASN A 364 18.77 -23.14 -0.25
CA ASN A 364 19.14 -22.24 -1.35
C ASN A 364 17.88 -21.55 -1.95
N PRO A 365 17.72 -20.21 -1.86
CA PRO A 365 16.55 -19.52 -2.41
C PRO A 365 16.36 -19.69 -3.92
N VAL A 366 17.44 -19.99 -4.65
CA VAL A 366 17.42 -20.23 -6.10
C VAL A 366 16.72 -21.54 -6.46
N GLU A 367 16.69 -22.54 -5.55
CA GLU A 367 15.96 -23.79 -5.79
C GLU A 367 14.44 -23.63 -5.64
N SER A 368 14.00 -22.71 -4.80
CA SER A 368 12.57 -22.39 -4.68
C SER A 368 12.01 -21.73 -5.94
N LEU A 369 12.85 -21.01 -6.71
CA LEU A 369 12.49 -20.36 -7.97
C LEU A 369 12.44 -21.33 -9.18
N LYS A 370 13.07 -22.49 -9.08
CA LYS A 370 13.01 -23.53 -10.14
C LYS A 370 11.71 -24.35 -10.10
N ARG A 371 10.89 -24.16 -9.06
CA ARG A 371 9.60 -24.85 -8.87
C ARG A 371 8.38 -23.95 -9.15
N LEU A 372 8.60 -22.71 -9.58
CA LEU A 372 7.64 -21.78 -10.15
C LEU A 372 7.84 -21.67 -11.67
#